data_a6655235c397454e2e212ee0b4c79868
#
_entry.id   a6655235c397454e2e212ee0b4c79868
#
_cell.length_a   1.000
_cell.length_b   1.000
_cell.length_c   1.000
_cell.angle_alpha   90.00
_cell.angle_beta   90.00
_cell.angle_gamma   90.00
#
_symmetry.space_group_name_H-M   'P 1'
#
loop_
_entity.id
_entity.type
_entity.pdbx_description
1 polymer ?
#
loop_
_entity_poly.entity_id
_entity_poly.type
_entity_poly.pdbx_seq_one_letter_code
_entity_poly.pdbx_strand_id
1 'polypeptide(L)'
;MAIVRPVVRATMIVPGALRPAFFRAVPRRTRMSSLPASASRRHVHTRAIRVDAYARDDGLWDLEAALVDTKSRDFPLATGIRKAGEPVHEMRVTLTIDTQLNVVDARARSDATPYPGYCETIAADYRKLIGLNLRQDFRRHVREKLGGTLGCSHLTELTSVLPTAAIQAFAGEVFKTRDAAGDDHHRTQEKPWQLDRCHALRSDGPAVARYYPRWYRAQHKTHKSN
;
A
#
# COMPACT_ATOMS: atom_id res chain seq x y z
N MET A 1 59.38 -13.88 34.03
CA MET A 1 58.86 -12.53 33.75
C MET A 1 57.72 -12.72 32.77
N ALA A 2 56.47 -12.69 33.25
CA ALA A 2 55.26 -12.83 32.43
C ALA A 2 54.73 -11.44 32.20
N ILE A 3 54.56 -11.04 30.91
CA ILE A 3 54.05 -9.76 30.48
C ILE A 3 52.50 -9.88 30.41
N VAL A 4 51.82 -9.22 31.34
CA VAL A 4 50.36 -9.08 31.36
C VAL A 4 49.98 -7.97 30.38
N ARG A 5 49.22 -8.29 29.34
CA ARG A 5 48.60 -7.31 28.42
C ARG A 5 47.26 -6.84 28.99
N PRO A 6 46.94 -5.53 28.96
CA PRO A 6 45.66 -5.03 29.43
C PRO A 6 44.57 -5.37 28.43
N VAL A 7 43.43 -5.89 28.94
CA VAL A 7 42.17 -6.08 28.20
C VAL A 7 41.48 -4.73 28.04
N VAL A 8 41.42 -4.22 26.83
CA VAL A 8 40.64 -3.05 26.48
C VAL A 8 39.17 -3.48 26.37
N ARG A 9 38.35 -3.07 27.33
CA ARG A 9 36.89 -3.18 27.24
C ARG A 9 36.39 -2.22 26.14
N ALA A 10 35.95 -2.76 25.02
CA ALA A 10 35.17 -2.01 24.03
C ALA A 10 33.76 -1.74 24.59
N THR A 11 33.47 -0.49 24.89
CA THR A 11 32.10 -0.03 25.20
C THR A 11 31.33 -0.04 23.90
N MET A 12 30.42 -1.00 23.73
CA MET A 12 29.44 -0.98 22.65
C MET A 12 28.48 0.23 22.85
N ILE A 13 28.68 1.29 22.07
CA ILE A 13 27.71 2.33 21.88
C ILE A 13 26.62 1.73 20.98
N VAL A 14 25.46 1.40 21.57
CA VAL A 14 24.26 1.05 20.81
C VAL A 14 23.79 2.32 20.09
N PRO A 15 23.80 2.38 18.75
CA PRO A 15 23.25 3.52 18.06
C PRO A 15 21.77 3.57 18.37
N GLY A 16 21.31 4.71 18.89
CA GLY A 16 19.89 4.96 19.13
C GLY A 16 19.11 4.65 17.85
N ALA A 17 18.08 3.82 17.98
CA ALA A 17 17.16 3.49 16.91
C ALA A 17 16.60 4.78 16.32
N LEU A 18 17.11 5.18 15.15
CA LEU A 18 16.48 6.20 14.32
C LEU A 18 15.05 5.72 14.03
N ARG A 19 14.06 6.36 14.67
CA ARG A 19 12.67 6.20 14.31
C ARG A 19 12.55 6.58 12.83
N PRO A 20 12.15 5.69 11.93
CA PRO A 20 11.93 6.08 10.55
C PRO A 20 10.82 7.12 10.55
N ALA A 21 11.12 8.32 10.06
CA ALA A 21 10.18 9.42 9.92
C ALA A 21 9.21 9.13 8.76
N PHE A 22 8.32 8.15 8.94
CA PHE A 22 7.36 7.71 7.93
C PHE A 22 6.32 8.77 7.58
N PHE A 23 6.04 9.67 8.52
CA PHE A 23 5.28 10.89 8.25
C PHE A 23 6.13 12.08 8.67
N ARG A 24 7.13 12.43 7.87
CA ARG A 24 7.58 13.83 7.87
C ARG A 24 6.35 14.67 7.61
N ALA A 25 6.10 15.67 8.46
CA ALA A 25 4.99 16.60 8.30
C ALA A 25 4.88 16.96 6.81
N VAL A 26 3.80 16.51 6.18
CA VAL A 26 3.44 16.95 4.83
C VAL A 26 3.37 18.46 4.95
N PRO A 27 4.17 19.24 4.17
CA PRO A 27 4.09 20.68 4.26
C PRO A 27 2.63 21.07 4.07
N ARG A 28 2.15 22.04 4.83
CA ARG A 28 0.76 22.53 4.92
C ARG A 28 0.18 23.05 3.59
N ARG A 29 0.64 22.53 2.46
CA ARG A 29 0.21 22.84 1.10
C ARG A 29 -0.28 21.57 0.44
N THR A 30 -1.53 21.26 0.69
CA THR A 30 -2.54 20.98 -0.34
C THR A 30 -3.87 20.83 0.36
N ARG A 31 -4.66 21.91 0.38
CA ARG A 31 -6.11 21.75 0.50
C ARG A 31 -6.55 20.98 -0.73
N MET A 32 -6.54 19.67 -0.65
CA MET A 32 -7.25 18.82 -1.60
C MET A 32 -8.74 18.89 -1.29
N SER A 33 -9.33 20.07 -1.48
CA SER A 33 -10.77 20.17 -1.65
C SER A 33 -10.99 20.38 -3.13
N SER A 34 -11.13 19.31 -3.88
CA SER A 34 -11.34 19.33 -5.32
C SER A 34 -12.74 19.77 -5.73
N LEU A 35 -13.67 19.89 -4.78
CA LEU A 35 -15.04 20.32 -5.06
C LEU A 35 -15.43 21.50 -4.16
N PRO A 36 -16.12 22.52 -4.71
CA PRO A 36 -16.63 23.63 -3.91
C PRO A 36 -17.60 23.10 -2.86
N ALA A 37 -17.44 23.56 -1.60
CA ALA A 37 -18.36 23.18 -0.54
C ALA A 37 -19.68 23.90 -0.75
N SER A 38 -20.78 23.16 -0.81
CA SER A 38 -22.16 23.69 -0.92
C SER A 38 -22.69 24.24 0.42
N ALA A 39 -21.99 23.98 1.55
CA ALA A 39 -22.38 24.39 2.88
C ALA A 39 -21.15 24.69 3.75
N SER A 40 -21.35 25.45 4.82
CA SER A 40 -20.35 25.62 5.87
C SER A 40 -20.00 24.26 6.48
N ARG A 41 -18.70 23.96 6.62
CA ARG A 41 -18.23 22.68 7.14
C ARG A 41 -17.02 22.84 8.04
N ARG A 42 -16.94 21.98 9.04
CA ARG A 42 -15.84 21.92 10.00
C ARG A 42 -15.07 20.60 9.80
N HIS A 43 -13.76 20.69 9.68
CA HIS A 43 -12.91 19.52 9.65
C HIS A 43 -12.94 18.81 11.01
N VAL A 44 -13.13 17.49 11.03
CA VAL A 44 -13.29 16.70 12.29
C VAL A 44 -12.33 15.51 12.37
N HIS A 45 -11.86 15.00 11.23
CA HIS A 45 -11.06 13.78 11.16
C HIS A 45 -10.23 13.74 9.88
N THR A 46 -9.04 13.15 9.97
CA THR A 46 -8.24 12.77 8.81
C THR A 46 -7.84 11.31 8.96
N ARG A 47 -8.09 10.50 7.91
CA ARG A 47 -7.41 9.22 7.68
C ARG A 47 -6.44 9.42 6.53
N ALA A 48 -5.16 9.12 6.78
CA ALA A 48 -4.12 9.11 5.76
C ALA A 48 -3.66 7.66 5.56
N ILE A 49 -3.65 7.22 4.29
CA ILE A 49 -3.08 5.94 3.90
C ILE A 49 -1.95 6.23 2.93
N ARG A 50 -0.79 5.64 3.19
CA ARG A 50 0.40 5.70 2.34
C ARG A 50 0.89 4.29 2.06
N VAL A 51 1.32 4.05 0.83
CA VAL A 51 1.98 2.81 0.44
C VAL A 51 3.26 3.19 -0.31
N ASP A 52 4.37 2.67 0.16
CA ASP A 52 5.67 2.74 -0.51
C ASP A 52 6.05 1.33 -0.98
N ALA A 53 6.69 1.24 -2.15
CA ALA A 53 7.16 -0.01 -2.71
C ALA A 53 8.67 0.06 -2.95
N TYR A 54 9.38 -1.00 -2.61
CA TYR A 54 10.82 -1.10 -2.73
C TYR A 54 11.20 -2.36 -3.48
N ALA A 55 12.00 -2.22 -4.55
CA ALA A 55 12.69 -3.34 -5.15
C ALA A 55 13.90 -3.69 -4.28
N ARG A 56 14.09 -4.98 -4.03
CA ARG A 56 15.18 -5.51 -3.20
C ARG A 56 16.26 -6.17 -4.07
N ASP A 57 17.48 -6.21 -3.55
CA ASP A 57 18.62 -6.81 -4.26
C ASP A 57 18.49 -8.34 -4.43
N ASP A 58 17.65 -8.99 -3.61
CA ASP A 58 17.36 -10.42 -3.69
C ASP A 58 16.24 -10.78 -4.67
N GLY A 59 15.76 -9.81 -5.45
CA GLY A 59 14.72 -9.98 -6.46
C GLY A 59 13.29 -9.97 -5.91
N LEU A 60 13.11 -9.79 -4.60
CA LEU A 60 11.82 -9.61 -3.95
C LEU A 60 11.43 -8.11 -3.91
N TRP A 61 10.22 -7.84 -3.47
CA TRP A 61 9.70 -6.49 -3.33
C TRP A 61 9.01 -6.32 -2.00
N ASP A 62 9.29 -5.22 -1.30
CA ASP A 62 8.57 -4.86 -0.10
C ASP A 62 7.51 -3.80 -0.40
N LEU A 63 6.29 -4.04 0.07
CA LEU A 63 5.18 -3.10 0.05
C LEU A 63 4.90 -2.67 1.49
N GLU A 64 5.20 -1.43 1.81
CA GLU A 64 5.01 -0.86 3.13
C GLU A 64 3.79 0.04 3.16
N ALA A 65 2.73 -0.40 3.80
CA ALA A 65 1.52 0.37 3.98
C ALA A 65 1.41 0.93 5.40
N ALA A 66 1.02 2.19 5.51
CA ALA A 66 0.75 2.87 6.77
C ALA A 66 -0.61 3.57 6.73
N LEU A 67 -1.34 3.50 7.85
CA LEU A 67 -2.59 4.23 8.09
C LEU A 67 -2.44 5.05 9.35
N VAL A 68 -2.82 6.33 9.28
CA VAL A 68 -2.87 7.22 10.44
C VAL A 68 -4.22 7.91 10.49
N ASP A 69 -4.88 7.79 11.65
CA ASP A 69 -6.11 8.51 11.98
C ASP A 69 -5.84 9.61 13.00
N THR A 70 -6.24 10.83 12.70
CA THR A 70 -6.14 11.97 13.62
C THR A 70 -7.48 12.69 13.76
N LYS A 71 -7.69 13.34 14.91
CA LYS A 71 -8.83 14.23 15.16
C LYS A 71 -8.39 15.69 15.18
N SER A 72 -9.26 16.58 14.76
CA SER A 72 -8.99 18.04 14.77
C SER A 72 -9.18 18.70 16.13
N ARG A 73 -9.62 17.94 17.12
CA ARG A 73 -9.85 18.37 18.52
C ARG A 73 -9.52 17.23 19.46
N ASP A 74 -9.36 17.54 20.75
CA ASP A 74 -9.20 16.55 21.79
C ASP A 74 -10.32 15.52 21.72
N PHE A 75 -9.97 14.24 21.79
CA PHE A 75 -10.87 13.12 21.61
C PHE A 75 -10.85 12.22 22.85
N PRO A 76 -11.98 12.12 23.58
CA PRO A 76 -12.08 11.23 24.72
C PRO A 76 -12.18 9.77 24.28
N LEU A 77 -11.36 8.93 24.90
CA LEU A 77 -11.36 7.47 24.79
C LEU A 77 -11.59 6.88 26.17
N ALA A 78 -11.98 5.62 26.27
CA ALA A 78 -12.08 4.92 27.56
C ALA A 78 -10.73 4.87 28.31
N THR A 79 -9.62 4.96 27.56
CA THR A 79 -8.23 4.91 28.06
C THR A 79 -7.62 6.29 28.35
N GLY A 80 -8.39 7.39 28.20
CA GLY A 80 -7.93 8.77 28.42
C GLY A 80 -8.24 9.69 27.24
N ILE A 81 -7.61 10.87 27.22
CA ILE A 81 -7.82 11.86 26.17
C ILE A 81 -6.68 11.81 25.17
N ARG A 82 -7.01 11.63 23.89
CA ARG A 82 -6.08 11.81 22.77
C ARG A 82 -6.14 13.28 22.34
N LYS A 83 -4.99 13.96 22.34
CA LYS A 83 -4.93 15.37 21.96
C LYS A 83 -5.18 15.59 20.47
N ALA A 84 -5.66 16.79 20.12
CA ALA A 84 -5.83 17.18 18.72
C ALA A 84 -4.53 17.00 17.94
N GLY A 85 -4.63 16.32 16.78
CA GLY A 85 -3.49 16.04 15.90
C GLY A 85 -2.66 14.82 16.30
N GLU A 86 -2.82 14.27 17.51
CA GLU A 86 -2.19 13.00 17.87
C GLU A 86 -2.88 11.81 17.17
N PRO A 87 -2.14 10.77 16.79
CA PRO A 87 -2.74 9.58 16.19
C PRO A 87 -3.67 8.86 17.17
N VAL A 88 -4.93 8.66 16.78
CA VAL A 88 -5.84 7.71 17.43
C VAL A 88 -5.49 6.27 17.01
N HIS A 89 -5.16 6.12 15.74
CA HIS A 89 -4.60 4.90 15.16
C HIS A 89 -3.36 5.25 14.36
N GLU A 90 -2.30 4.47 14.51
CA GLU A 90 -1.15 4.42 13.62
C GLU A 90 -0.78 2.96 13.41
N MET A 91 -1.05 2.47 12.20
CA MET A 91 -0.97 1.06 11.84
C MET A 91 -0.07 0.87 10.63
N ARG A 92 0.64 -0.26 10.59
CA ARG A 92 1.53 -0.61 9.47
C ARG A 92 1.34 -2.07 9.07
N VAL A 93 1.39 -2.32 7.76
CA VAL A 93 1.47 -3.65 7.18
C VAL A 93 2.60 -3.63 6.15
N THR A 94 3.53 -4.56 6.26
CA THR A 94 4.55 -4.81 5.25
C THR A 94 4.33 -6.18 4.65
N LEU A 95 4.20 -6.24 3.32
CA LEU A 95 4.23 -7.50 2.58
C LEU A 95 5.51 -7.56 1.77
N THR A 96 6.23 -8.67 1.87
CA THR A 96 7.27 -9.02 0.92
C THR A 96 6.65 -9.93 -0.14
N ILE A 97 6.85 -9.59 -1.43
CA ILE A 97 6.25 -10.32 -2.55
C ILE A 97 7.32 -10.70 -3.59
N ASP A 98 7.04 -11.76 -4.34
CA ASP A 98 7.82 -12.12 -5.52
C ASP A 98 7.30 -11.41 -6.79
N THR A 99 7.97 -11.63 -7.92
CA THR A 99 7.59 -11.05 -9.23
C THR A 99 6.29 -11.64 -9.80
N GLN A 100 5.78 -12.74 -9.25
CA GLN A 100 4.49 -13.33 -9.55
C GLN A 100 3.38 -12.80 -8.65
N LEU A 101 3.71 -11.84 -7.73
CA LEU A 101 2.79 -11.23 -6.76
C LEU A 101 2.34 -12.19 -5.64
N ASN A 102 3.09 -13.27 -5.38
CA ASN A 102 2.86 -14.11 -4.20
C ASN A 102 3.47 -13.45 -2.97
N VAL A 103 2.75 -13.50 -1.87
CA VAL A 103 3.21 -12.99 -0.57
C VAL A 103 4.15 -14.03 0.05
N VAL A 104 5.43 -13.69 0.20
CA VAL A 104 6.46 -14.56 0.78
C VAL A 104 6.76 -14.23 2.25
N ASP A 105 6.52 -12.98 2.68
CA ASP A 105 6.51 -12.60 4.09
C ASP A 105 5.45 -11.52 4.35
N ALA A 106 4.94 -11.48 5.58
CA ALA A 106 3.94 -10.50 6.01
C ALA A 106 4.16 -10.11 7.46
N ARG A 107 4.18 -8.82 7.74
CA ARG A 107 4.34 -8.24 9.07
C ARG A 107 3.33 -7.13 9.27
N ALA A 108 2.83 -7.01 10.49
CA ALA A 108 1.97 -5.91 10.89
C ALA A 108 2.44 -5.32 12.22
N ARG A 109 2.09 -4.05 12.44
CA ARG A 109 2.40 -3.33 13.68
C ARG A 109 1.37 -2.25 13.93
N SER A 110 1.06 -2.03 15.20
CA SER A 110 0.17 -0.97 15.68
C SER A 110 0.97 -0.06 16.60
N ASP A 111 1.30 1.15 16.15
CA ASP A 111 2.15 2.10 16.88
C ASP A 111 1.34 3.03 17.79
N ALA A 112 0.09 3.34 17.40
CA ALA A 112 -0.88 4.05 18.22
C ALA A 112 -2.23 3.36 18.12
N THR A 113 -2.85 3.11 19.28
CA THR A 113 -4.13 2.40 19.39
C THR A 113 -5.01 3.02 20.46
N PRO A 114 -6.34 2.89 20.38
CA PRO A 114 -7.26 3.33 21.44
C PRO A 114 -7.23 2.42 22.66
N TYR A 115 -6.78 1.16 22.53
CA TYR A 115 -6.72 0.17 23.63
C TYR A 115 -5.33 -0.46 23.70
N PRO A 116 -4.33 0.26 24.29
CA PRO A 116 -2.95 -0.24 24.42
C PRO A 116 -2.89 -1.56 25.18
N GLY A 117 -2.05 -2.48 24.68
CA GLY A 117 -1.90 -3.82 25.25
C GLY A 117 -2.90 -4.86 24.72
N TYR A 118 -3.97 -4.42 24.05
CA TYR A 118 -4.99 -5.31 23.47
C TYR A 118 -5.00 -5.27 21.94
N CYS A 119 -4.95 -4.08 21.34
CA CYS A 119 -5.02 -3.94 19.88
C CYS A 119 -3.79 -4.51 19.18
N GLU A 120 -2.63 -4.45 19.80
CA GLU A 120 -1.35 -4.89 19.21
C GLU A 120 -1.25 -6.42 19.08
N THR A 121 -1.98 -7.15 19.92
CA THR A 121 -1.90 -8.63 19.98
C THR A 121 -2.25 -9.31 18.67
N ILE A 122 -3.13 -8.71 17.87
CA ILE A 122 -3.59 -9.28 16.59
C ILE A 122 -2.56 -9.12 15.46
N ALA A 123 -1.52 -8.33 15.63
CA ALA A 123 -0.56 -8.02 14.57
C ALA A 123 0.14 -9.28 14.03
N ALA A 124 0.46 -10.24 14.91
CA ALA A 124 1.09 -11.51 14.53
C ALA A 124 0.24 -12.35 13.57
N ASP A 125 -1.08 -12.23 13.63
CA ASP A 125 -2.01 -12.98 12.80
C ASP A 125 -1.96 -12.58 11.32
N TYR A 126 -1.40 -11.42 11.00
CA TYR A 126 -1.22 -10.97 9.60
C TYR A 126 -0.19 -11.81 8.83
N ARG A 127 0.58 -12.67 9.49
CA ARG A 127 1.36 -13.73 8.83
C ARG A 127 0.50 -14.73 8.06
N LYS A 128 -0.81 -14.83 8.36
CA LYS A 128 -1.78 -15.63 7.59
C LYS A 128 -1.93 -15.17 6.12
N LEU A 129 -1.38 -14.01 5.78
CA LEU A 129 -1.32 -13.50 4.40
C LEU A 129 -0.24 -14.19 3.57
N ILE A 130 0.77 -14.83 4.19
CA ILE A 130 1.83 -15.56 3.49
C ILE A 130 1.20 -16.69 2.66
N GLY A 131 1.67 -16.84 1.42
CA GLY A 131 1.16 -17.81 0.45
C GLY A 131 -0.05 -17.33 -0.35
N LEU A 132 -0.64 -16.15 -0.03
CA LEU A 132 -1.67 -15.55 -0.88
C LEU A 132 -1.04 -14.88 -2.09
N ASN A 133 -1.80 -14.78 -3.19
CA ASN A 133 -1.41 -14.03 -4.38
C ASN A 133 -2.24 -12.73 -4.49
N LEU A 134 -1.58 -11.58 -4.70
CA LEU A 134 -2.25 -10.28 -4.73
C LEU A 134 -3.26 -10.10 -5.89
N ARG A 135 -3.18 -10.95 -6.94
CA ARG A 135 -4.10 -10.90 -8.10
C ARG A 135 -5.21 -11.94 -8.05
N GLN A 136 -5.10 -12.97 -7.18
CA GLN A 136 -6.01 -14.12 -7.12
C GLN A 136 -6.89 -14.00 -5.88
N ASP A 137 -8.04 -13.35 -6.01
CA ASP A 137 -9.05 -13.23 -4.94
C ASP A 137 -8.51 -12.75 -3.58
N PHE A 138 -7.40 -12.00 -3.58
CA PHE A 138 -6.68 -11.59 -2.37
C PHE A 138 -7.62 -11.01 -1.30
N ARG A 139 -8.49 -10.05 -1.70
CA ARG A 139 -9.42 -9.41 -0.76
C ARG A 139 -10.44 -10.38 -0.15
N ARG A 140 -10.83 -11.41 -0.90
CA ARG A 140 -11.72 -12.47 -0.40
C ARG A 140 -11.01 -13.31 0.65
N HIS A 141 -9.80 -13.80 0.35
CA HIS A 141 -9.00 -14.59 1.27
C HIS A 141 -8.62 -13.81 2.54
N VAL A 142 -8.29 -12.51 2.42
CA VAL A 142 -8.06 -11.65 3.58
C VAL A 142 -9.30 -11.59 4.47
N ARG A 143 -10.48 -11.41 3.88
CA ARG A 143 -11.74 -11.36 4.64
C ARG A 143 -12.04 -12.67 5.36
N GLU A 144 -11.78 -13.81 4.71
CA GLU A 144 -11.96 -15.13 5.29
C GLU A 144 -11.02 -15.38 6.48
N LYS A 145 -9.76 -14.92 6.40
CA LYS A 145 -8.71 -15.16 7.40
C LYS A 145 -8.66 -14.14 8.53
N LEU A 146 -9.00 -12.87 8.23
CA LEU A 146 -8.76 -11.70 9.08
C LEU A 146 -9.97 -10.76 9.15
N GLY A 147 -11.15 -11.20 8.72
CA GLY A 147 -12.38 -10.41 8.78
C GLY A 147 -13.02 -10.41 10.17
N GLY A 148 -13.72 -9.32 10.50
CA GLY A 148 -14.42 -9.19 11.79
C GLY A 148 -13.46 -9.27 12.97
N THR A 149 -13.79 -10.10 13.94
CA THR A 149 -13.00 -10.32 15.17
C THR A 149 -11.75 -11.18 14.97
N LEU A 150 -11.56 -11.74 13.78
CA LEU A 150 -10.36 -12.52 13.42
C LEU A 150 -9.17 -11.62 13.06
N GLY A 151 -9.37 -10.30 12.97
CA GLY A 151 -8.36 -9.33 12.62
C GLY A 151 -8.67 -7.93 13.15
N CYS A 152 -7.83 -6.97 12.81
CA CYS A 152 -8.06 -5.54 13.07
C CYS A 152 -8.65 -4.87 11.82
N SER A 153 -9.76 -4.15 11.95
CA SER A 153 -10.40 -3.45 10.82
C SER A 153 -9.46 -2.50 10.10
N HIS A 154 -8.58 -1.80 10.82
CA HIS A 154 -7.61 -0.85 10.24
C HIS A 154 -6.47 -1.55 9.49
N LEU A 155 -5.88 -2.59 10.09
CA LEU A 155 -4.84 -3.39 9.42
C LEU A 155 -5.42 -4.12 8.21
N THR A 156 -6.65 -4.66 8.31
CA THR A 156 -7.33 -5.33 7.19
C THR A 156 -7.66 -4.35 6.06
N GLU A 157 -8.03 -3.10 6.38
CA GLU A 157 -8.23 -2.04 5.39
C GLU A 157 -6.93 -1.73 4.63
N LEU A 158 -5.78 -1.65 5.33
CA LEU A 158 -4.48 -1.46 4.68
C LEU A 158 -4.18 -2.54 3.65
N THR A 159 -4.53 -3.79 3.91
CA THR A 159 -4.29 -4.87 2.95
C THR A 159 -5.06 -4.68 1.65
N SER A 160 -6.20 -3.99 1.69
CA SER A 160 -7.09 -3.81 0.54
C SER A 160 -6.51 -2.94 -0.58
N VAL A 161 -5.57 -2.04 -0.26
CA VAL A 161 -4.91 -1.14 -1.23
C VAL A 161 -3.62 -1.74 -1.82
N LEU A 162 -3.04 -2.76 -1.18
CA LEU A 162 -1.76 -3.36 -1.58
C LEU A 162 -1.76 -3.99 -2.98
N PRO A 163 -2.82 -4.70 -3.45
CA PRO A 163 -2.82 -5.27 -4.79
C PRO A 163 -2.64 -4.24 -5.90
N THR A 164 -3.32 -3.10 -5.80
CA THR A 164 -3.19 -2.04 -6.81
C THR A 164 -1.87 -1.29 -6.69
N ALA A 165 -1.34 -1.12 -5.48
CA ALA A 165 -0.04 -0.52 -5.25
C ALA A 165 1.09 -1.39 -5.85
N ALA A 166 1.04 -2.72 -5.63
CA ALA A 166 2.00 -3.66 -6.23
C ALA A 166 2.00 -3.58 -7.76
N ILE A 167 0.82 -3.56 -8.38
CA ILE A 167 0.70 -3.44 -9.84
C ILE A 167 1.31 -2.13 -10.34
N GLN A 168 1.11 -1.01 -9.62
CA GLN A 168 1.73 0.26 -10.00
C GLN A 168 3.25 0.25 -9.81
N ALA A 169 3.76 -0.39 -8.76
CA ALA A 169 5.19 -0.53 -8.53
C ALA A 169 5.86 -1.39 -9.63
N PHE A 170 5.17 -2.42 -10.11
CA PHE A 170 5.68 -3.32 -11.16
C PHE A 170 5.59 -2.72 -12.56
N ALA A 171 4.79 -1.66 -12.74
CA ALA A 171 4.62 -1.02 -14.04
C ALA A 171 5.91 -0.32 -14.49
N GLY A 172 6.51 -0.80 -15.58
CA GLY A 172 7.78 -0.31 -16.10
C GLY A 172 9.01 -1.02 -15.52
N GLU A 173 8.90 -1.65 -14.36
CA GLU A 173 9.99 -2.41 -13.72
C GLU A 173 9.91 -3.92 -14.07
N VAL A 174 8.76 -4.52 -13.79
CA VAL A 174 8.50 -5.95 -14.02
C VAL A 174 7.59 -6.14 -15.23
N PHE A 175 6.55 -5.32 -15.36
CA PHE A 175 5.62 -5.36 -16.47
C PHE A 175 6.00 -4.35 -17.54
N LYS A 176 6.16 -4.79 -18.77
CA LYS A 176 6.34 -3.89 -19.91
C LYS A 176 5.07 -3.05 -20.12
N THR A 177 5.19 -1.74 -19.95
CA THR A 177 4.06 -0.80 -20.05
C THR A 177 4.07 0.00 -21.34
N ARG A 178 5.21 0.03 -22.04
CA ARG A 178 5.40 0.71 -23.32
C ARG A 178 5.79 -0.29 -24.37
N ASP A 179 5.24 -0.11 -25.57
CA ASP A 179 5.99 -0.41 -26.75
C ASP A 179 7.08 0.67 -26.79
N ALA A 180 8.36 0.31 -26.53
CA ALA A 180 9.44 1.27 -26.47
C ALA A 180 9.43 2.10 -27.75
N ALA A 181 9.39 3.43 -27.63
CA ALA A 181 9.49 4.32 -28.78
C ALA A 181 10.88 4.11 -29.40
N GLY A 182 10.94 3.39 -30.52
CA GLY A 182 12.18 2.98 -31.18
C GLY A 182 12.39 1.48 -31.27
N ASP A 183 11.63 0.68 -30.54
CA ASP A 183 11.63 -0.77 -30.74
C ASP A 183 10.66 -1.11 -31.88
N ASP A 184 11.16 -1.91 -32.82
CA ASP A 184 10.45 -2.38 -34.02
C ASP A 184 9.07 -2.93 -33.57
N HIS A 185 8.01 -2.15 -33.74
CA HIS A 185 6.62 -2.47 -33.30
C HIS A 185 6.08 -3.79 -33.89
N HIS A 186 6.87 -4.47 -34.69
CA HIS A 186 6.54 -5.76 -35.31
C HIS A 186 6.93 -6.98 -34.48
N ARG A 187 7.69 -6.84 -33.36
CA ARG A 187 8.29 -8.00 -32.68
C ARG A 187 7.56 -8.51 -31.45
N THR A 188 6.81 -7.71 -30.70
CA THR A 188 6.06 -8.21 -29.54
C THR A 188 4.61 -8.48 -29.93
N GLN A 189 4.24 -9.75 -30.00
CA GLN A 189 2.85 -10.18 -30.25
C GLN A 189 1.98 -10.10 -28.98
N GLU A 190 2.55 -9.74 -27.83
CA GLU A 190 1.86 -9.74 -26.56
C GLU A 190 1.09 -8.44 -26.33
N LYS A 191 -0.19 -8.59 -25.96
CA LYS A 191 -1.06 -7.48 -25.55
C LYS A 191 -0.50 -6.83 -24.29
N PRO A 192 -0.32 -5.48 -24.25
CA PRO A 192 0.08 -4.79 -23.03
C PRO A 192 -0.84 -5.14 -21.87
N TRP A 193 -0.24 -5.52 -20.74
CA TRP A 193 -0.97 -6.07 -19.60
C TRP A 193 -2.03 -5.11 -19.01
N GLN A 194 -1.84 -3.79 -19.15
CA GLN A 194 -2.75 -2.77 -18.63
C GLN A 194 -4.04 -2.61 -19.45
N LEU A 195 -4.12 -3.12 -20.68
CA LEU A 195 -5.33 -3.02 -21.48
C LEU A 195 -6.46 -3.86 -20.87
N ASP A 196 -7.66 -3.32 -20.89
CA ASP A 196 -8.88 -3.87 -20.25
C ASP A 196 -8.79 -4.02 -18.72
N ARG A 197 -7.88 -3.26 -18.07
CA ARG A 197 -7.76 -3.26 -16.61
C ARG A 197 -8.37 -2.03 -15.94
N CYS A 198 -8.70 -0.99 -16.69
CA CYS A 198 -9.41 0.18 -16.19
C CYS A 198 -10.32 0.77 -17.29
N HIS A 199 -11.22 1.66 -16.88
CA HIS A 199 -12.17 2.30 -17.79
C HIS A 199 -11.47 2.98 -18.99
N ALA A 200 -10.38 3.70 -18.75
CA ALA A 200 -9.67 4.44 -19.80
C ALA A 200 -9.04 3.53 -20.86
N LEU A 201 -8.53 2.36 -20.44
CA LEU A 201 -7.78 1.43 -21.31
C LEU A 201 -8.63 0.23 -21.74
N ARG A 202 -9.94 0.37 -21.81
CA ARG A 202 -10.78 -0.65 -22.44
C ARG A 202 -10.50 -0.72 -23.93
N SER A 203 -10.40 -1.92 -24.49
CA SER A 203 -9.99 -2.16 -25.87
C SER A 203 -10.86 -1.46 -26.92
N ASP A 204 -12.11 -1.13 -26.60
CA ASP A 204 -13.06 -0.39 -27.44
C ASP A 204 -13.08 1.12 -27.15
N GLY A 205 -12.17 1.61 -26.29
CA GLY A 205 -12.13 2.98 -25.84
C GLY A 205 -11.25 3.92 -26.68
N PRO A 206 -11.51 5.24 -26.62
CA PRO A 206 -10.77 6.23 -27.42
C PRO A 206 -9.29 6.32 -27.07
N ALA A 207 -8.91 6.05 -25.81
CA ALA A 207 -7.52 6.04 -25.40
C ALA A 207 -6.76 4.88 -26.07
N VAL A 208 -7.38 3.69 -26.15
CA VAL A 208 -6.76 2.56 -26.85
C VAL A 208 -6.69 2.80 -28.35
N ALA A 209 -7.73 3.37 -28.96
CA ALA A 209 -7.70 3.76 -30.37
C ALA A 209 -6.52 4.71 -30.66
N ARG A 210 -6.23 5.66 -29.75
CA ARG A 210 -5.19 6.66 -29.94
C ARG A 210 -3.78 6.16 -29.61
N TYR A 211 -3.59 5.46 -28.47
CA TYR A 211 -2.28 5.16 -27.91
C TYR A 211 -1.84 3.70 -28.15
N TYR A 212 -2.80 2.82 -28.47
CA TYR A 212 -2.58 1.39 -28.71
C TYR A 212 -3.42 0.90 -29.90
N PRO A 213 -3.32 1.55 -31.11
CA PRO A 213 -4.23 1.30 -32.22
C PRO A 213 -4.27 -0.17 -32.66
N ARG A 214 -3.15 -0.90 -32.54
CA ARG A 214 -3.06 -2.34 -32.83
C ARG A 214 -4.04 -3.17 -31.98
N TRP A 215 -4.37 -2.73 -30.79
CA TRP A 215 -5.20 -3.44 -29.81
C TRP A 215 -6.62 -2.89 -29.73
N TYR A 216 -6.93 -1.86 -30.52
CA TYR A 216 -8.25 -1.28 -30.56
C TYR A 216 -9.25 -2.22 -31.24
N ARG A 217 -10.40 -2.42 -30.63
CA ARG A 217 -11.52 -3.21 -31.13
C ARG A 217 -12.74 -2.30 -31.20
N ALA A 218 -13.16 -1.91 -32.43
CA ALA A 218 -14.38 -1.15 -32.60
C ALA A 218 -15.58 -1.92 -32.02
N GLN A 219 -16.47 -1.23 -31.31
CA GLN A 219 -17.72 -1.85 -30.90
C GLN A 219 -18.53 -2.19 -32.15
N HIS A 220 -18.85 -3.46 -32.35
CA HIS A 220 -19.92 -3.82 -33.26
C HIS A 220 -21.22 -3.26 -32.69
N LYS A 221 -21.73 -2.17 -33.26
CA LYS A 221 -23.10 -1.73 -33.00
C LYS A 221 -24.02 -2.85 -33.47
N THR A 222 -24.50 -3.67 -32.54
CA THR A 222 -25.66 -4.51 -32.81
C THR A 222 -26.80 -3.55 -33.03
N HIS A 223 -27.17 -3.31 -34.28
CA HIS A 223 -28.46 -2.72 -34.64
C HIS A 223 -29.54 -3.67 -34.07
N LYS A 224 -30.10 -3.31 -32.92
CA LYS A 224 -31.42 -3.83 -32.58
C LYS A 224 -32.38 -3.18 -33.58
N SER A 225 -32.75 -3.92 -34.62
CA SER A 225 -33.94 -3.61 -35.42
C SER A 225 -35.14 -3.68 -34.49
N ASN A 226 -35.85 -2.58 -34.37
CA ASN A 226 -37.18 -2.56 -33.79
C ASN A 226 -38.14 -3.38 -34.66
#